data_56a8b1eb3b646093c9e562e9abb20e9c
#
_entry.id   56a8b1eb3b646093c9e562e9abb20e9c
#
_cell.length_a   1.000
_cell.length_b   1.000
_cell.length_c   1.000
_cell.angle_alpha   90.00
_cell.angle_beta   90.00
_cell.angle_gamma   90.00
#
_symmetry.space_group_name_H-M   'P 1'
#
loop_
_entity.id
_entity.type
_entity.pdbx_description
1 polymer ?
#
loop_
_entity_poly.entity_id
_entity_poly.type
_entity_poly.pdbx_seq_one_letter_code
_entity_poly.pdbx_strand_id
1 'polypeptide(L)'
;TQVMLWARQHDLAVFCPAGENAFYVDTPSGGTDYLRFLGEDLIQFTRRLFPLSHRREDTFIGGLSMGGFGALNAGFTYPEVFGRVMAFSAALRPWLRMGDPARDAVHRPAYRDSLFAEDTSRWDTLTLAKACGARCPALWLSCGTEDSLLSENELFVSGLREAGIPAVFTTAPGGHAWPFWNSTVCAALDWACGDEAEQ
;
A
#
# COMPACT_ATOMS: atom_id res chain seq x y z
N THR A 1 -6.95 9.31 12.28
CA THR A 1 -7.93 8.96 11.24
C THR A 1 -9.25 8.57 11.88
N GLN A 2 -10.33 8.69 11.13
CA GLN A 2 -11.63 8.17 11.52
C GLN A 2 -11.84 6.71 11.10
N VAL A 3 -10.76 6.00 10.78
CA VAL A 3 -10.81 4.63 10.23
C VAL A 3 -11.63 3.67 11.09
N MET A 4 -11.58 3.82 12.41
CA MET A 4 -12.37 2.98 13.33
C MET A 4 -13.87 3.18 13.17
N LEU A 5 -14.30 4.41 12.86
CA LEU A 5 -15.71 4.70 12.61
C LEU A 5 -16.18 4.03 11.32
N TRP A 6 -15.43 4.17 10.25
CA TRP A 6 -15.74 3.56 8.96
C TRP A 6 -15.63 2.04 8.97
N ALA A 7 -14.58 1.50 9.63
CA ALA A 7 -14.44 0.06 9.80
C ALA A 7 -15.67 -0.58 10.49
N ARG A 8 -16.23 0.11 11.50
CA ARG A 8 -17.45 -0.34 12.17
C ARG A 8 -18.68 -0.31 11.25
N GLN A 9 -18.76 0.64 10.32
CA GLN A 9 -19.88 0.71 9.36
C GLN A 9 -19.86 -0.46 8.37
N HIS A 10 -18.67 -1.01 8.09
CA HIS A 10 -18.46 -2.12 7.16
C HIS A 10 -18.18 -3.46 7.83
N ASP A 11 -18.35 -3.57 9.15
CA ASP A 11 -18.04 -4.79 9.93
C ASP A 11 -16.59 -5.29 9.72
N LEU A 12 -15.64 -4.36 9.69
CA LEU A 12 -14.22 -4.66 9.46
C LEU A 12 -13.42 -4.68 10.77
N ALA A 13 -12.54 -5.66 10.90
CA ALA A 13 -11.42 -5.61 11.84
C ALA A 13 -10.21 -4.94 11.19
N VAL A 14 -9.63 -3.94 11.83
CA VAL A 14 -8.47 -3.19 11.34
C VAL A 14 -7.26 -3.41 12.22
N PHE A 15 -6.15 -3.84 11.61
CA PHE A 15 -4.87 -4.03 12.27
C PHE A 15 -3.85 -3.06 11.66
N CYS A 16 -3.19 -2.26 12.48
CA CYS A 16 -2.22 -1.26 12.06
C CYS A 16 -0.82 -1.62 12.58
N PRO A 17 -0.06 -2.45 11.89
CA PRO A 17 1.29 -2.80 12.31
C PRO A 17 2.25 -1.62 12.17
N ALA A 18 3.23 -1.52 13.07
CA ALA A 18 4.31 -0.55 12.95
C ALA A 18 5.25 -0.92 11.79
N GLY A 19 5.67 0.05 11.01
CA GLY A 19 6.61 -0.13 9.88
C GLY A 19 8.01 0.40 10.14
N GLU A 20 8.26 1.02 11.30
CA GLU A 20 9.58 1.49 11.80
C GLU A 20 10.44 2.26 10.78
N ASN A 21 9.83 2.96 9.84
CA ASN A 21 10.49 3.62 8.70
C ASN A 21 11.24 2.67 7.74
N ALA A 22 10.93 1.37 7.79
CA ALA A 22 11.55 0.34 6.95
C ALA A 22 10.86 0.16 5.58
N PHE A 23 9.95 1.05 5.22
CA PHE A 23 9.16 0.95 3.98
C PHE A 23 8.46 -0.40 3.76
N TYR A 24 8.30 -1.20 4.82
CA TYR A 24 7.75 -2.55 4.78
C TYR A 24 8.48 -3.48 3.80
N VAL A 25 9.78 -3.23 3.57
CA VAL A 25 10.65 -4.11 2.77
C VAL A 25 11.44 -5.05 3.67
N ASP A 26 11.79 -6.21 3.14
CA ASP A 26 12.63 -7.17 3.84
C ASP A 26 14.08 -6.68 3.87
N THR A 27 14.72 -6.73 5.02
CA THR A 27 16.07 -6.21 5.20
C THR A 27 17.12 -7.23 4.73
N PRO A 28 18.06 -6.84 3.85
CA PRO A 28 19.09 -7.76 3.34
C PRO A 28 19.99 -8.37 4.42
N SER A 29 20.17 -7.66 5.54
CA SER A 29 21.08 -8.05 6.63
C SER A 29 20.46 -8.92 7.71
N GLY A 30 19.31 -9.57 7.45
CA GLY A 30 18.68 -10.48 8.40
C GLY A 30 17.92 -9.77 9.52
N GLY A 31 17.36 -8.59 9.24
CA GLY A 31 16.44 -7.88 10.11
C GLY A 31 15.01 -8.43 10.00
N THR A 32 14.02 -7.55 9.97
CA THR A 32 12.61 -7.93 9.86
C THR A 32 12.23 -8.21 8.40
N ASP A 33 11.62 -9.35 8.15
CA ASP A 33 11.01 -9.71 6.87
C ASP A 33 9.59 -9.14 6.84
N TYR A 34 9.45 -7.84 6.53
CA TYR A 34 8.17 -7.12 6.61
C TYR A 34 7.12 -7.64 5.65
N LEU A 35 7.49 -8.03 4.42
CA LEU A 35 6.52 -8.57 3.47
C LEU A 35 5.96 -9.91 3.97
N ARG A 36 6.84 -10.79 4.44
CA ARG A 36 6.43 -12.05 5.07
C ARG A 36 5.56 -11.80 6.30
N PHE A 37 5.97 -10.87 7.16
CA PHE A 37 5.18 -10.50 8.33
C PHE A 37 3.77 -10.06 7.95
N LEU A 38 3.61 -9.18 6.95
CA LEU A 38 2.31 -8.69 6.49
C LEU A 38 1.47 -9.79 5.82
N GLY A 39 2.07 -10.60 4.95
CA GLY A 39 1.35 -11.59 4.14
C GLY A 39 1.09 -12.91 4.85
N GLU A 40 1.92 -13.27 5.82
CA GLU A 40 1.84 -14.57 6.51
C GLU A 40 1.61 -14.43 8.01
N ASP A 41 2.58 -13.89 8.75
CA ASP A 41 2.60 -13.97 10.21
C ASP A 41 1.44 -13.19 10.85
N LEU A 42 1.19 -11.95 10.39
CA LEU A 42 0.09 -11.12 10.88
C LEU A 42 -1.27 -11.73 10.56
N ILE A 43 -1.44 -12.23 9.33
CA ILE A 43 -2.68 -12.87 8.88
C ILE A 43 -2.98 -14.11 9.72
N GLN A 44 -2.00 -14.99 9.90
CA GLN A 44 -2.18 -16.20 10.69
C GLN A 44 -2.45 -15.88 12.16
N PHE A 45 -1.72 -14.93 12.73
CA PHE A 45 -1.86 -14.52 14.12
C PHE A 45 -3.26 -13.95 14.39
N THR A 46 -3.72 -13.01 13.57
CA THR A 46 -5.02 -12.36 13.75
C THR A 46 -6.18 -13.33 13.55
N ARG A 47 -6.11 -14.23 12.54
CA ARG A 47 -7.13 -15.25 12.31
C ARG A 47 -7.19 -16.33 13.40
N ARG A 48 -6.13 -16.53 14.18
CA ARG A 48 -6.16 -17.41 15.36
C ARG A 48 -6.83 -16.76 16.57
N LEU A 49 -6.75 -15.44 16.68
CA LEU A 49 -7.26 -14.70 17.85
C LEU A 49 -8.70 -14.20 17.68
N PHE A 50 -9.10 -13.96 16.44
CA PHE A 50 -10.38 -13.33 16.12
C PHE A 50 -11.14 -14.16 15.08
N PRO A 51 -12.49 -14.15 15.09
CA PRO A 51 -13.32 -14.87 14.14
C PRO A 51 -13.36 -14.15 12.77
N LEU A 52 -12.22 -14.06 12.11
CA LEU A 52 -12.07 -13.38 10.82
C LEU A 52 -12.31 -14.33 9.66
N SER A 53 -12.75 -13.77 8.54
CA SER A 53 -12.85 -14.50 7.29
C SER A 53 -11.48 -15.02 6.83
N HIS A 54 -11.48 -16.21 6.19
CA HIS A 54 -10.30 -16.77 5.55
C HIS A 54 -10.30 -16.55 4.04
N ARG A 55 -11.33 -15.92 3.51
CA ARG A 55 -11.45 -15.66 2.08
C ARG A 55 -10.54 -14.51 1.68
N ARG A 56 -9.93 -14.63 0.51
CA ARG A 56 -9.12 -13.59 -0.13
C ARG A 56 -9.94 -12.31 -0.37
N GLU A 57 -11.17 -12.49 -0.84
CA GLU A 57 -12.10 -11.41 -1.17
C GLU A 57 -12.46 -10.53 0.03
N ASP A 58 -12.35 -11.07 1.24
CA ASP A 58 -12.65 -10.39 2.51
C ASP A 58 -11.37 -9.87 3.21
N THR A 59 -10.21 -10.01 2.56
CA THR A 59 -8.91 -9.63 3.14
C THR A 59 -8.30 -8.50 2.32
N PHE A 60 -8.17 -7.33 2.94
CA PHE A 60 -7.71 -6.11 2.30
C PHE A 60 -6.42 -5.63 2.94
N ILE A 61 -5.60 -4.93 2.15
CA ILE A 61 -4.45 -4.20 2.66
C ILE A 61 -4.49 -2.77 2.14
N GLY A 62 -4.14 -1.82 2.99
CA GLY A 62 -4.11 -0.42 2.57
C GLY A 62 -3.14 0.41 3.37
N GLY A 63 -2.72 1.53 2.80
CA GLY A 63 -1.81 2.43 3.48
C GLY A 63 -1.59 3.74 2.75
N LEU A 64 -1.04 4.70 3.48
CA LEU A 64 -0.71 6.02 2.95
C LEU A 64 0.81 6.21 2.87
N SER A 65 1.30 6.93 1.87
CA SER A 65 2.72 7.27 1.70
C SER A 65 3.62 6.02 1.69
N MET A 66 4.49 5.85 2.67
CA MET A 66 5.27 4.63 2.92
C MET A 66 4.37 3.39 3.03
N GLY A 67 3.24 3.50 3.74
CA GLY A 67 2.27 2.41 3.86
C GLY A 67 1.58 2.06 2.54
N GLY A 68 1.38 3.03 1.64
CA GLY A 68 0.86 2.80 0.29
C GLY A 68 1.81 1.97 -0.56
N PHE A 69 3.10 2.28 -0.48
CA PHE A 69 4.16 1.47 -1.10
C PHE A 69 4.18 0.04 -0.53
N GLY A 70 4.16 -0.11 0.80
CA GLY A 70 4.15 -1.42 1.46
C GLY A 70 2.89 -2.24 1.12
N ALA A 71 1.72 -1.59 1.09
CA ALA A 71 0.45 -2.24 0.75
C ALA A 71 0.45 -2.80 -0.68
N LEU A 72 0.93 -2.03 -1.65
CA LEU A 72 1.05 -2.47 -3.04
C LEU A 72 2.02 -3.64 -3.17
N ASN A 73 3.22 -3.52 -2.58
CA ASN A 73 4.22 -4.57 -2.64
C ASN A 73 3.75 -5.86 -1.96
N ALA A 74 3.11 -5.77 -0.79
CA ALA A 74 2.54 -6.93 -0.10
C ALA A 74 1.38 -7.56 -0.91
N GLY A 75 0.49 -6.74 -1.46
CA GLY A 75 -0.63 -7.21 -2.29
C GLY A 75 -0.18 -7.95 -3.54
N PHE A 76 0.87 -7.49 -4.21
CA PHE A 76 1.42 -8.16 -5.39
C PHE A 76 2.29 -9.39 -5.05
N THR A 77 2.92 -9.41 -3.89
CA THR A 77 3.73 -10.54 -3.43
C THR A 77 2.87 -11.68 -2.90
N TYR A 78 1.75 -11.35 -2.23
CA TYR A 78 0.80 -12.31 -1.64
C TYR A 78 -0.61 -12.16 -2.24
N PRO A 79 -0.77 -12.31 -3.56
CA PRO A 79 -2.07 -12.12 -4.22
C PRO A 79 -3.10 -13.18 -3.85
N GLU A 80 -2.68 -14.29 -3.28
CA GLU A 80 -3.57 -15.34 -2.75
C GLU A 80 -4.16 -14.95 -1.38
N VAL A 81 -3.58 -13.95 -0.70
CA VAL A 81 -4.02 -13.48 0.61
C VAL A 81 -4.93 -12.27 0.47
N PHE A 82 -4.50 -11.28 -0.32
CA PHE A 82 -5.17 -9.99 -0.43
C PHE A 82 -6.04 -9.92 -1.69
N GLY A 83 -7.34 -9.71 -1.52
CA GLY A 83 -8.26 -9.50 -2.63
C GLY A 83 -8.29 -8.07 -3.13
N ARG A 84 -8.03 -7.10 -2.25
CA ARG A 84 -8.05 -5.66 -2.59
C ARG A 84 -6.89 -4.92 -1.94
N VAL A 85 -6.36 -3.93 -2.67
CA VAL A 85 -5.30 -3.03 -2.21
C VAL A 85 -5.75 -1.58 -2.35
N MET A 86 -5.60 -0.80 -1.28
CA MET A 86 -5.90 0.62 -1.26
C MET A 86 -4.62 1.42 -0.97
N ALA A 87 -4.19 2.28 -1.89
CA ALA A 87 -2.97 3.06 -1.76
C ALA A 87 -3.25 4.57 -1.85
N PHE A 88 -2.86 5.30 -0.81
CA PHE A 88 -3.10 6.74 -0.69
C PHE A 88 -1.77 7.48 -0.77
N SER A 89 -1.59 8.34 -1.78
CA SER A 89 -0.33 9.10 -1.96
C SER A 89 0.91 8.20 -1.83
N ALA A 90 0.95 7.08 -2.53
CA ALA A 90 1.99 6.05 -2.35
C ALA A 90 3.38 6.57 -2.73
N ALA A 91 4.37 6.32 -1.88
CA ALA A 91 5.78 6.65 -2.14
C ALA A 91 6.44 5.52 -2.93
N LEU A 92 6.19 5.47 -4.24
CA LEU A 92 6.46 4.32 -5.11
C LEU A 92 7.94 4.12 -5.45
N ARG A 93 8.75 5.16 -5.37
CA ARG A 93 10.18 5.12 -5.65
C ARG A 93 10.98 5.80 -4.54
N PRO A 94 10.97 5.24 -3.31
CA PRO A 94 11.63 5.88 -2.17
C PRO A 94 13.13 6.08 -2.39
N TRP A 95 13.78 5.22 -3.16
CA TRP A 95 15.21 5.31 -3.49
C TRP A 95 15.59 6.54 -4.34
N LEU A 96 14.68 7.10 -5.15
CA LEU A 96 14.95 8.30 -5.94
C LEU A 96 15.03 9.58 -5.09
N ARG A 97 14.69 9.49 -3.82
CA ARG A 97 14.66 10.61 -2.87
C ARG A 97 15.73 10.49 -1.79
N MET A 98 16.65 9.56 -1.97
CA MET A 98 17.81 9.40 -1.12
C MET A 98 18.72 10.63 -1.28
N GLY A 99 19.20 11.18 -0.15
CA GLY A 99 20.05 12.37 -0.15
C GLY A 99 19.32 13.72 -0.28
N ASP A 100 17.98 13.75 -0.18
CA ASP A 100 17.23 15.02 -0.07
C ASP A 100 17.33 15.55 1.38
N PRO A 101 18.05 16.68 1.64
CA PRO A 101 18.28 17.18 3.00
C PRO A 101 16.99 17.53 3.76
N ALA A 102 15.94 17.97 3.06
CA ALA A 102 14.65 18.30 3.69
C ALA A 102 13.95 17.05 4.25
N ARG A 103 14.16 15.90 3.62
CA ARG A 103 13.60 14.60 4.04
C ARG A 103 14.52 13.87 5.01
N ASP A 104 15.81 14.02 4.85
CA ASP A 104 16.82 13.42 5.73
C ASP A 104 16.75 13.94 7.17
N ALA A 105 16.24 15.16 7.36
CA ALA A 105 15.95 15.69 8.70
C ALA A 105 14.83 14.93 9.45
N VAL A 106 13.92 14.27 8.73
CA VAL A 106 12.77 13.55 9.30
C VAL A 106 13.01 12.04 9.35
N HIS A 107 13.75 11.51 8.38
CA HIS A 107 14.02 10.07 8.25
C HIS A 107 15.51 9.80 8.46
N ARG A 108 15.86 8.78 9.23
CA ARG A 108 17.26 8.37 9.41
C ARG A 108 17.87 7.92 8.07
N PRO A 109 18.68 8.75 7.38
CA PRO A 109 19.12 8.50 6.00
C PRO A 109 19.89 7.18 5.88
N ALA A 110 20.85 6.95 6.78
CA ALA A 110 21.70 5.76 6.76
C ALA A 110 20.91 4.44 6.83
N TYR A 111 19.80 4.40 7.55
CA TYR A 111 18.96 3.22 7.63
C TYR A 111 18.17 3.01 6.33
N ARG A 112 17.51 4.04 5.81
CA ARG A 112 16.81 3.98 4.53
C ARG A 112 17.76 3.61 3.39
N ASP A 113 18.94 4.22 3.36
CA ASP A 113 19.95 3.97 2.34
C ASP A 113 20.43 2.52 2.38
N SER A 114 20.52 1.91 3.57
CA SER A 114 20.83 0.48 3.70
C SER A 114 19.71 -0.45 3.21
N LEU A 115 18.44 -0.03 3.26
CA LEU A 115 17.32 -0.82 2.75
C LEU A 115 17.33 -0.94 1.22
N PHE A 116 17.81 0.10 0.52
CA PHE A 116 17.77 0.22 -0.93
C PHE A 116 19.17 0.28 -1.56
N ALA A 117 20.23 -0.08 -0.81
CA ALA A 117 21.62 0.07 -1.24
C ALA A 117 22.03 -0.88 -2.38
N GLU A 118 21.38 -2.04 -2.49
CA GLU A 118 21.74 -3.07 -3.46
C GLU A 118 20.81 -2.99 -4.69
N ASP A 119 19.99 -3.97 -4.89
CA ASP A 119 19.09 -4.06 -6.04
C ASP A 119 17.69 -3.55 -5.70
N THR A 120 17.35 -2.36 -6.21
CA THR A 120 16.01 -1.77 -6.02
C THR A 120 14.96 -2.38 -6.94
N SER A 121 15.33 -3.15 -7.95
CA SER A 121 14.40 -3.73 -8.93
C SER A 121 13.41 -4.70 -8.28
N ARG A 122 13.84 -5.39 -7.24
CA ARG A 122 12.99 -6.29 -6.43
C ARG A 122 11.83 -5.56 -5.71
N TRP A 123 11.95 -4.25 -5.55
CA TRP A 123 10.97 -3.40 -4.90
C TRP A 123 10.21 -2.51 -5.89
N ASP A 124 10.50 -2.62 -7.17
CA ASP A 124 9.77 -1.89 -8.20
C ASP A 124 8.33 -2.40 -8.29
N THR A 125 7.42 -1.56 -7.79
CA THR A 125 6.01 -1.90 -7.62
C THR A 125 5.33 -2.25 -8.96
N LEU A 126 5.74 -1.62 -10.06
CA LEU A 126 5.19 -1.93 -11.38
C LEU A 126 5.68 -3.29 -11.90
N THR A 127 6.94 -3.63 -11.65
CA THR A 127 7.50 -4.94 -11.97
C THR A 127 6.78 -6.04 -11.19
N LEU A 128 6.53 -5.83 -9.90
CA LEU A 128 5.76 -6.77 -9.07
C LEU A 128 4.33 -6.93 -9.57
N ALA A 129 3.64 -5.83 -9.94
CA ALA A 129 2.30 -5.88 -10.52
C ALA A 129 2.27 -6.71 -11.81
N LYS A 130 3.22 -6.50 -12.73
CA LYS A 130 3.33 -7.28 -13.97
C LYS A 130 3.59 -8.77 -13.71
N ALA A 131 4.43 -9.09 -12.74
CA ALA A 131 4.71 -10.48 -12.36
C ALA A 131 3.49 -11.17 -11.71
N CYS A 132 2.67 -10.41 -11.00
CA CYS A 132 1.42 -10.88 -10.41
C CYS A 132 0.40 -11.31 -11.49
N GLY A 133 0.31 -10.56 -12.58
CA GLY A 133 -0.53 -10.88 -13.75
C GLY A 133 -2.00 -11.00 -13.39
N ALA A 134 -2.67 -12.05 -13.87
CA ALA A 134 -4.10 -12.29 -13.64
C ALA A 134 -4.48 -12.53 -12.15
N ARG A 135 -3.52 -12.75 -11.27
CA ARG A 135 -3.75 -12.92 -9.83
C ARG A 135 -3.76 -11.60 -9.06
N CYS A 136 -3.49 -10.47 -9.72
CA CYS A 136 -3.49 -9.18 -9.07
C CYS A 136 -4.75 -8.96 -8.23
N PRO A 137 -4.61 -8.38 -7.02
CA PRO A 137 -5.76 -7.88 -6.29
C PRO A 137 -6.43 -6.74 -7.05
N ALA A 138 -7.68 -6.46 -6.76
CA ALA A 138 -8.31 -5.23 -7.23
C ALA A 138 -7.61 -4.01 -6.58
N LEU A 139 -7.42 -2.94 -7.36
CA LEU A 139 -6.59 -1.80 -6.96
C LEU A 139 -7.43 -0.52 -6.89
N TRP A 140 -7.31 0.18 -5.77
CA TRP A 140 -7.82 1.53 -5.58
C TRP A 140 -6.68 2.45 -5.12
N LEU A 141 -6.43 3.50 -5.90
CA LEU A 141 -5.37 4.47 -5.62
C LEU A 141 -5.95 5.88 -5.55
N SER A 142 -5.38 6.72 -4.70
CA SER A 142 -5.68 8.15 -4.70
C SER A 142 -4.45 8.98 -4.38
N CYS A 143 -4.41 10.20 -4.94
CA CYS A 143 -3.37 11.17 -4.64
C CYS A 143 -3.93 12.59 -4.73
N GLY A 144 -3.49 13.47 -3.83
CA GLY A 144 -3.89 14.87 -3.86
C GLY A 144 -3.26 15.61 -5.04
N THR A 145 -4.01 16.58 -5.63
CA THR A 145 -3.52 17.36 -6.78
C THR A 145 -2.35 18.28 -6.42
N GLU A 146 -2.13 18.55 -5.15
CA GLU A 146 -1.03 19.36 -4.60
C GLU A 146 0.03 18.50 -3.90
N ASP A 147 -0.09 17.15 -4.02
CA ASP A 147 0.85 16.22 -3.42
C ASP A 147 2.11 16.09 -4.28
N SER A 148 3.28 16.21 -3.68
CA SER A 148 4.56 16.02 -4.37
C SER A 148 4.78 14.62 -4.93
N LEU A 149 3.94 13.65 -4.56
CA LEU A 149 3.95 12.27 -5.05
C LEU A 149 2.98 12.05 -6.24
N LEU A 150 2.20 13.07 -6.65
CA LEU A 150 1.19 12.90 -7.69
C LEU A 150 1.79 12.34 -8.98
N SER A 151 2.85 12.95 -9.48
CA SER A 151 3.45 12.54 -10.76
C SER A 151 3.94 11.08 -10.76
N GLU A 152 4.48 10.59 -9.65
CA GLU A 152 4.90 9.19 -9.59
C GLU A 152 3.73 8.23 -9.48
N ASN A 153 2.62 8.62 -8.83
CA ASN A 153 1.39 7.83 -8.79
C ASN A 153 0.72 7.79 -10.17
N GLU A 154 0.66 8.89 -10.90
CA GLU A 154 0.16 8.95 -12.28
C GLU A 154 0.99 8.07 -13.23
N LEU A 155 2.32 8.13 -13.15
CA LEU A 155 3.21 7.25 -13.93
C LEU A 155 2.98 5.77 -13.63
N PHE A 156 2.79 5.43 -12.38
CA PHE A 156 2.49 4.06 -11.97
C PHE A 156 1.16 3.57 -12.55
N VAL A 157 0.11 4.37 -12.44
CA VAL A 157 -1.22 4.07 -13.01
C VAL A 157 -1.16 3.95 -14.53
N SER A 158 -0.40 4.81 -15.21
CA SER A 158 -0.14 4.67 -16.64
C SER A 158 0.52 3.34 -16.99
N GLY A 159 1.54 2.94 -16.21
CA GLY A 159 2.22 1.66 -16.38
C GLY A 159 1.33 0.45 -16.12
N LEU A 160 0.41 0.53 -15.15
CA LEU A 160 -0.62 -0.50 -14.93
C LEU A 160 -1.54 -0.63 -16.14
N ARG A 161 -2.02 0.51 -16.66
CA ARG A 161 -2.90 0.54 -17.84
C ARG A 161 -2.21 -0.07 -19.07
N GLU A 162 -0.95 0.29 -19.33
CA GLU A 162 -0.14 -0.28 -20.40
C GLU A 162 0.07 -1.79 -20.27
N ALA A 163 0.13 -2.28 -19.02
CA ALA A 163 0.24 -3.70 -18.70
C ALA A 163 -1.11 -4.44 -18.72
N GLY A 164 -2.24 -3.75 -18.97
CA GLY A 164 -3.58 -4.33 -18.94
C GLY A 164 -4.08 -4.67 -17.54
N ILE A 165 -3.52 -4.06 -16.51
CA ILE A 165 -3.91 -4.27 -15.10
C ILE A 165 -4.89 -3.16 -14.71
N PRO A 166 -6.17 -3.48 -14.43
CA PRO A 166 -7.17 -2.48 -14.08
C PRO A 166 -6.89 -1.89 -12.69
N ALA A 167 -7.12 -0.58 -12.56
CA ALA A 167 -7.02 0.12 -11.28
C ALA A 167 -7.98 1.30 -11.26
N VAL A 168 -8.65 1.51 -10.15
CA VAL A 168 -9.36 2.77 -9.86
C VAL A 168 -8.32 3.80 -9.41
N PHE A 169 -8.27 4.95 -10.06
CA PHE A 169 -7.41 6.05 -9.63
C PHE A 169 -8.21 7.34 -9.51
N THR A 170 -8.17 7.95 -8.35
CA THR A 170 -8.87 9.20 -8.04
C THR A 170 -7.92 10.29 -7.59
N THR A 171 -8.18 11.51 -8.01
CA THR A 171 -7.48 12.70 -7.54
C THR A 171 -8.48 13.71 -7.00
N ALA A 172 -8.09 14.48 -5.99
CA ALA A 172 -8.87 15.58 -5.45
C ALA A 172 -7.92 16.67 -4.89
N PRO A 173 -8.41 17.91 -4.71
CA PRO A 173 -7.63 18.96 -4.07
C PRO A 173 -7.07 18.54 -2.72
N GLY A 174 -5.79 18.80 -2.48
CA GLY A 174 -5.08 18.49 -1.24
C GLY A 174 -3.66 18.03 -1.48
N GLY A 175 -2.84 18.19 -0.45
CA GLY A 175 -1.43 17.79 -0.45
C GLY A 175 -1.18 16.50 0.32
N HIS A 176 0.09 16.21 0.61
CA HIS A 176 0.54 15.06 1.38
C HIS A 176 0.21 15.19 2.88
N ALA A 177 -1.08 15.16 3.23
CA ALA A 177 -1.55 15.50 4.56
C ALA A 177 -2.85 14.78 4.97
N TRP A 178 -3.05 14.69 6.28
CA TRP A 178 -4.20 14.02 6.88
C TRP A 178 -5.58 14.51 6.38
N PRO A 179 -5.82 15.80 6.12
CA PRO A 179 -7.12 16.23 5.58
C PRO A 179 -7.49 15.53 4.29
N PHE A 180 -6.55 15.41 3.34
CA PHE A 180 -6.75 14.68 2.09
C PHE A 180 -7.03 13.19 2.35
N TRP A 181 -6.18 12.52 3.11
CA TRP A 181 -6.35 11.10 3.38
C TRP A 181 -7.65 10.76 4.11
N ASN A 182 -8.06 11.59 5.07
CA ASN A 182 -9.35 11.40 5.75
C ASN A 182 -10.55 11.53 4.80
N SER A 183 -10.48 12.38 3.79
CA SER A 183 -11.58 12.54 2.84
C SER A 183 -11.69 11.38 1.83
N THR A 184 -10.60 10.63 1.63
CA THR A 184 -10.54 9.58 0.60
C THR A 184 -10.67 8.16 1.15
N VAL A 185 -10.29 7.92 2.41
CA VAL A 185 -10.33 6.57 3.02
C VAL A 185 -11.75 6.02 3.07
N CYS A 186 -12.78 6.85 3.33
CA CYS A 186 -14.16 6.39 3.35
C CYS A 186 -14.58 5.80 2.00
N ALA A 187 -14.37 6.54 0.92
CA ALA A 187 -14.69 6.07 -0.44
C ALA A 187 -13.92 4.80 -0.82
N ALA A 188 -12.67 4.67 -0.38
CA ALA A 188 -11.88 3.47 -0.62
C ALA A 188 -12.44 2.25 0.14
N LEU A 189 -12.94 2.44 1.37
CA LEU A 189 -13.58 1.38 2.14
C LEU A 189 -14.95 1.02 1.58
N ASP A 190 -15.74 2.00 1.15
CA ASP A 190 -17.02 1.77 0.46
C ASP A 190 -16.79 0.92 -0.80
N TRP A 191 -15.76 1.26 -1.59
CA TRP A 191 -15.36 0.46 -2.75
C TRP A 191 -14.86 -0.94 -2.35
N ALA A 192 -14.06 -1.05 -1.28
CA ALA A 192 -13.50 -2.34 -0.86
C ALA A 192 -14.54 -3.27 -0.24
N CYS A 193 -15.61 -2.74 0.34
CA CYS A 193 -16.67 -3.51 0.99
C CYS A 193 -17.95 -3.59 0.16
N GLY A 194 -18.03 -2.82 -0.93
CA GLY A 194 -19.13 -2.93 -1.87
C GLY A 194 -19.11 -4.28 -2.59
N ASP A 195 -20.27 -4.89 -2.73
CA ASP A 195 -20.43 -6.03 -3.63
C ASP A 195 -20.04 -5.58 -5.05
N GLU A 196 -19.39 -6.46 -5.82
CA GLU A 196 -19.13 -6.24 -7.23
C GLU A 196 -20.48 -6.24 -7.98
N ALA A 197 -21.28 -5.18 -7.74
CA ALA A 197 -22.50 -4.94 -8.47
C ALA A 197 -22.14 -4.11 -9.70
N GLU A 198 -22.06 -4.80 -10.85
CA GLU A 198 -22.23 -4.28 -12.20
C GLU A 198 -21.22 -3.21 -12.66
N GLN A 199 -20.11 -3.66 -13.24
CA GLN A 199 -19.46 -2.95 -14.34
C GLN A 199 -19.44 -3.82 -15.60
#